data_39a88d141d99f3891e5ce7f957f938f2
#
_entry.id   39a88d141d99f3891e5ce7f957f938f2
#
_cell.length_a   1.000
_cell.length_b   1.000
_cell.length_c   1.000
_cell.angle_alpha   90.00
_cell.angle_beta   90.00
_cell.angle_gamma   90.00
#
_symmetry.space_group_name_H-M   'P 1'
#
loop_
_entity.id
_entity.type
_entity.pdbx_description
1 polymer ?
#
loop_
_entity_poly.entity_id
_entity_poly.type
_entity_poly.pdbx_seq_one_letter_code
_entity_poly.pdbx_strand_id
1 'polypeptide(L)'
;MTTIADRSDAYCVVGAGAGGLAAAKNLMEFGIDVDVIERAGDVGGNWNGDNPFSAAYDSIHLITSKPYIQYDDFPIPDDYPTYLGRSHAYQYLSSYARRFGLYEHAEFNRTVEWIERRDGSPEWIVTLDGGEKRRYGGVVIAHGHNWAPRCPSYPGTFNGVIMHSSEYRTPAPLRGKRVLLVGGGTSGCDIAVESAQNATATFLSIRRGCYYWPKYLFGMPTDVVYERVLKWRMPRPVVRTFGKLFLRLNSAGQPERYGLPKPGHKLLEEHFVINSTLLYELGHGRIAAKPDIAELRGDRVLFTDGSEAEVDVIVYATGYRMTEFPFIDRKHLNWTGRTPQLYLNAFHPVYDNLFVIGYFQTSTGNWPIMDYQAKIMSRYIHLLRVDLKRAIWFRRAKATPVTAAQLNGGIKYYDSERHWLQVEHITYRKSLRKLIRRMGVEPPAPAEVPGSHPAADLAVPAQSSSAVAAKA
;
A
#
# COMPACT_ATOMS: atom_id res chain seq x y z
N MET A 1 -1.36 -40.35 5.60
CA MET A 1 -2.37 -39.34 5.20
C MET A 1 -2.19 -38.16 6.11
N THR A 2 -1.89 -36.96 5.59
CA THR A 2 -1.76 -35.74 6.40
C THR A 2 -3.15 -35.42 6.98
N THR A 3 -3.27 -35.39 8.30
CA THR A 3 -4.53 -35.04 8.98
C THR A 3 -4.83 -33.54 8.70
N ILE A 4 -6.04 -33.25 8.26
CA ILE A 4 -6.52 -31.90 8.04
C ILE A 4 -7.13 -31.41 9.34
N ALA A 5 -6.56 -30.36 9.94
CA ALA A 5 -7.11 -29.74 11.15
C ALA A 5 -8.42 -29.01 10.81
N ASP A 6 -9.44 -29.19 11.66
CA ASP A 6 -10.76 -28.61 11.46
C ASP A 6 -10.87 -27.24 12.12
N ARG A 7 -10.99 -26.20 11.31
CA ARG A 7 -11.26 -24.79 11.66
C ARG A 7 -12.41 -24.25 10.80
N SER A 8 -13.38 -25.12 10.47
CA SER A 8 -14.49 -24.75 9.56
C SER A 8 -15.43 -23.69 10.12
N ASP A 9 -15.38 -23.41 11.41
CA ASP A 9 -16.07 -22.32 12.11
C ASP A 9 -15.33 -20.96 12.03
N ALA A 10 -14.04 -20.99 11.68
CA ALA A 10 -13.15 -19.83 11.64
C ALA A 10 -12.87 -19.33 10.20
N TYR A 11 -12.32 -18.12 10.13
CA TYR A 11 -11.77 -17.53 8.90
C TYR A 11 -10.24 -17.46 8.98
N CYS A 12 -9.57 -17.88 7.91
CA CYS A 12 -8.14 -17.65 7.73
C CYS A 12 -7.90 -16.27 7.15
N VAL A 13 -7.15 -15.42 7.86
CA VAL A 13 -6.69 -14.11 7.38
C VAL A 13 -5.22 -14.23 6.97
N VAL A 14 -4.93 -14.03 5.70
CA VAL A 14 -3.58 -14.15 5.14
C VAL A 14 -2.86 -12.82 5.17
N GLY A 15 -1.94 -12.65 6.12
CA GLY A 15 -1.14 -11.45 6.34
C GLY A 15 -1.62 -10.59 7.51
N ALA A 16 -0.67 -10.12 8.35
CA ALA A 16 -0.89 -9.24 9.50
C ALA A 16 -0.46 -7.79 9.25
N GLY A 17 -0.53 -7.32 8.00
CA GLY A 17 -0.41 -5.90 7.67
C GLY A 17 -1.69 -5.12 8.00
N ALA A 18 -1.73 -3.83 7.68
CA ALA A 18 -2.87 -2.95 7.98
C ALA A 18 -4.23 -3.54 7.55
N GLY A 19 -4.31 -4.16 6.36
CA GLY A 19 -5.54 -4.78 5.87
C GLY A 19 -5.95 -6.03 6.65
N GLY A 20 -4.99 -6.89 7.01
CA GLY A 20 -5.25 -8.10 7.78
C GLY A 20 -5.66 -7.82 9.22
N LEU A 21 -4.99 -6.85 9.87
CA LEU A 21 -5.37 -6.40 11.21
C LEU A 21 -6.79 -5.83 11.23
N ALA A 22 -7.15 -4.98 10.26
CA ALA A 22 -8.50 -4.47 10.13
C ALA A 22 -9.52 -5.59 9.86
N ALA A 23 -9.17 -6.59 9.05
CA ALA A 23 -10.03 -7.74 8.77
C ALA A 23 -10.28 -8.58 10.03
N ALA A 24 -9.21 -8.97 10.74
CA ALA A 24 -9.30 -9.77 11.96
C ALA A 24 -10.13 -9.07 13.03
N LYS A 25 -9.82 -7.79 13.34
CA LYS A 25 -10.57 -6.99 14.31
C LYS A 25 -12.06 -6.94 13.99
N ASN A 26 -12.43 -6.64 12.75
CA ASN A 26 -13.83 -6.53 12.36
C ASN A 26 -14.56 -7.89 12.35
N LEU A 27 -13.89 -9.01 12.12
CA LEU A 27 -14.47 -10.36 12.27
C LEU A 27 -14.73 -10.67 13.74
N MET A 28 -13.74 -10.43 14.61
CA MET A 28 -13.84 -10.68 16.06
C MET A 28 -14.95 -9.85 16.71
N GLU A 29 -15.17 -8.61 16.28
CA GLU A 29 -16.28 -7.77 16.77
C GLU A 29 -17.66 -8.39 16.55
N PHE A 30 -17.81 -9.27 15.57
CA PHE A 30 -19.04 -10.03 15.31
C PHE A 30 -19.00 -11.46 15.87
N GLY A 31 -18.03 -11.80 16.73
CA GLY A 31 -17.87 -13.13 17.30
C GLY A 31 -17.56 -14.19 16.24
N ILE A 32 -16.82 -13.81 15.19
CA ILE A 32 -16.35 -14.72 14.15
C ILE A 32 -14.90 -15.07 14.47
N ASP A 33 -14.63 -16.35 14.67
CA ASP A 33 -13.28 -16.85 14.95
C ASP A 33 -12.34 -16.62 13.78
N VAL A 34 -11.08 -16.27 14.08
CA VAL A 34 -10.07 -15.96 13.10
C VAL A 34 -8.72 -16.57 13.46
N ASP A 35 -8.00 -17.04 12.43
CA ASP A 35 -6.58 -17.34 12.51
C ASP A 35 -5.86 -16.39 11.52
N VAL A 36 -4.97 -15.54 12.03
CA VAL A 36 -4.16 -14.63 11.22
C VAL A 36 -2.82 -15.29 10.95
N ILE A 37 -2.53 -15.60 9.69
CA ILE A 37 -1.28 -16.26 9.30
C ILE A 37 -0.34 -15.24 8.70
N GLU A 38 0.80 -14.99 9.36
CA GLU A 38 1.80 -14.01 8.95
C GLU A 38 3.17 -14.66 8.76
N ARG A 39 3.77 -14.45 7.60
CA ARG A 39 5.08 -15.00 7.27
C ARG A 39 6.26 -14.32 7.98
N ALA A 40 6.08 -13.07 8.41
CA ALA A 40 7.06 -12.34 9.20
C ALA A 40 6.93 -12.66 10.70
N GLY A 41 7.92 -12.23 11.47
CA GLY A 41 7.97 -12.47 12.93
C GLY A 41 7.05 -11.58 13.75
N ASP A 42 6.37 -10.61 13.15
CA ASP A 42 5.47 -9.68 13.87
C ASP A 42 4.49 -9.01 12.88
N VAL A 43 3.51 -8.30 13.42
CA VAL A 43 2.53 -7.50 12.69
C VAL A 43 3.14 -6.29 11.96
N GLY A 44 2.32 -5.57 11.19
CA GLY A 44 2.70 -4.32 10.54
C GLY A 44 3.06 -4.45 9.07
N GLY A 45 3.28 -5.68 8.59
CA GLY A 45 3.53 -5.97 7.17
C GLY A 45 4.69 -5.13 6.61
N ASN A 46 4.39 -4.29 5.62
CA ASN A 46 5.40 -3.46 4.96
C ASN A 46 6.01 -2.36 5.87
N TRP A 47 5.36 -2.00 6.98
CA TRP A 47 5.84 -0.97 7.89
C TRP A 47 6.74 -1.52 9.00
N ASN A 48 6.72 -2.82 9.22
CA ASN A 48 7.62 -3.48 10.14
C ASN A 48 9.04 -3.52 9.55
N GLY A 49 10.00 -2.86 10.21
CA GLY A 49 11.38 -2.76 9.76
C GLY A 49 12.15 -4.09 9.82
N ASP A 50 11.76 -4.96 10.74
CA ASP A 50 12.37 -6.28 10.94
C ASP A 50 11.75 -7.35 10.03
N ASN A 51 10.71 -6.99 9.28
CA ASN A 51 10.11 -7.88 8.29
C ASN A 51 11.04 -8.00 7.06
N PRO A 52 11.63 -9.19 6.80
CA PRO A 52 12.55 -9.38 5.67
C PRO A 52 11.87 -9.18 4.30
N PHE A 53 10.54 -9.24 4.25
CA PHE A 53 9.75 -9.04 3.04
C PHE A 53 9.24 -7.60 2.88
N SER A 54 9.55 -6.71 3.82
CA SER A 54 9.20 -5.30 3.74
C SER A 54 9.94 -4.63 2.59
N ALA A 55 9.27 -3.74 1.89
CA ALA A 55 9.87 -2.86 0.88
C ALA A 55 10.12 -1.44 1.42
N ALA A 56 9.87 -1.20 2.70
CA ALA A 56 10.04 0.11 3.33
C ALA A 56 11.48 0.30 3.79
N TYR A 57 12.12 1.36 3.31
CA TYR A 57 13.45 1.79 3.75
C TYR A 57 13.35 2.69 5.00
N ASP A 58 14.50 2.91 5.67
CA ASP A 58 14.51 3.57 6.99
C ASP A 58 13.99 5.01 6.97
N SER A 59 14.33 5.75 5.93
CA SER A 59 13.93 7.15 5.76
C SER A 59 12.52 7.34 5.16
N ILE A 60 11.79 6.26 4.84
CA ILE A 60 10.46 6.38 4.23
C ILE A 60 9.47 7.06 5.18
N HIS A 61 8.66 7.93 4.63
CA HIS A 61 7.51 8.53 5.31
C HIS A 61 6.26 8.29 4.51
N LEU A 62 5.14 8.14 5.20
CA LEU A 62 3.84 8.16 4.56
C LEU A 62 3.68 9.44 3.72
N ILE A 63 3.01 9.31 2.58
CA ILE A 63 2.62 10.43 1.72
C ILE A 63 1.23 10.98 2.09
N THR A 64 0.58 10.34 3.06
CA THR A 64 -0.72 10.72 3.61
C THR A 64 -0.55 11.20 5.04
N SER A 65 -1.21 12.31 5.37
CA SER A 65 -1.18 12.90 6.72
C SER A 65 -2.04 12.12 7.72
N LYS A 66 -1.73 12.28 9.03
CA LYS A 66 -2.43 11.60 10.14
C LYS A 66 -3.95 11.51 9.97
N PRO A 67 -4.69 12.62 9.71
CA PRO A 67 -6.16 12.59 9.68
C PRO A 67 -6.76 11.68 8.62
N TYR A 68 -5.99 11.32 7.61
CA TYR A 68 -6.48 10.52 6.47
C TYR A 68 -5.91 9.11 6.40
N ILE A 69 -4.93 8.77 7.26
CA ILE A 69 -4.36 7.42 7.30
C ILE A 69 -4.84 6.60 8.49
N GLN A 70 -5.26 7.23 9.59
CA GLN A 70 -5.73 6.55 10.81
C GLN A 70 -7.02 5.78 10.59
N TYR A 71 -7.25 4.74 11.39
CA TYR A 71 -8.55 4.09 11.49
C TYR A 71 -9.55 5.00 12.21
N ASP A 72 -10.85 4.91 11.86
CA ASP A 72 -11.88 5.76 12.46
C ASP A 72 -12.04 5.53 13.98
N ASP A 73 -11.77 4.33 14.45
CA ASP A 73 -11.93 3.87 15.83
C ASP A 73 -10.61 3.78 16.62
N PHE A 74 -9.50 4.16 15.98
CA PHE A 74 -8.18 4.18 16.61
C PHE A 74 -7.37 5.38 16.10
N PRO A 75 -7.55 6.57 16.70
CA PRO A 75 -6.83 7.76 16.25
C PRO A 75 -5.34 7.66 16.51
N ILE A 76 -4.54 8.27 15.60
CA ILE A 76 -3.10 8.39 15.77
C ILE A 76 -2.82 9.42 16.88
N PRO A 77 -1.89 9.15 17.82
CA PRO A 77 -1.52 10.08 18.88
C PRO A 77 -1.12 11.47 18.38
N ASP A 78 -1.45 12.51 19.15
CA ASP A 78 -1.21 13.90 18.77
C ASP A 78 0.27 14.25 18.68
N ASP A 79 1.11 13.61 19.47
CA ASP A 79 2.57 13.76 19.51
C ASP A 79 3.29 13.12 18.31
N TYR A 80 2.60 12.27 17.52
CA TYR A 80 3.17 11.71 16.30
C TYR A 80 3.30 12.79 15.20
N PRO A 81 4.32 12.67 14.30
CA PRO A 81 4.50 13.62 13.21
C PRO A 81 3.33 13.62 12.24
N THR A 82 3.12 14.74 11.52
CA THR A 82 2.04 14.88 10.52
C THR A 82 2.07 13.77 9.46
N TYR A 83 3.25 13.41 9.00
CA TYR A 83 3.50 12.28 8.10
C TYR A 83 4.34 11.26 8.85
N LEU A 84 3.77 10.10 9.14
CA LEU A 84 4.44 9.06 9.91
C LEU A 84 5.64 8.51 9.13
N GLY A 85 6.79 8.45 9.76
CA GLY A 85 7.90 7.62 9.31
C GLY A 85 7.61 6.13 9.56
N ARG A 86 8.46 5.25 9.01
CA ARG A 86 8.31 3.80 9.12
C ARG A 86 8.08 3.33 10.55
N SER A 87 8.90 3.79 11.51
CA SER A 87 8.80 3.38 12.91
C SER A 87 7.47 3.78 13.56
N HIS A 88 6.99 5.00 13.33
CA HIS A 88 5.69 5.45 13.86
C HIS A 88 4.53 4.68 13.23
N ALA A 89 4.61 4.38 11.93
CA ALA A 89 3.61 3.58 11.24
C ALA A 89 3.53 2.16 11.80
N TYR A 90 4.68 1.53 12.06
CA TYR A 90 4.75 0.23 12.72
C TYR A 90 4.23 0.28 14.16
N GLN A 91 4.66 1.25 14.96
CA GLN A 91 4.18 1.43 16.33
C GLN A 91 2.66 1.59 16.40
N TYR A 92 2.09 2.38 15.50
CA TYR A 92 0.64 2.56 15.40
C TYR A 92 -0.07 1.23 15.11
N LEU A 93 0.38 0.46 14.11
CA LEU A 93 -0.22 -0.83 13.75
C LEU A 93 -0.04 -1.88 14.84
N SER A 94 1.12 -1.94 15.49
CA SER A 94 1.36 -2.87 16.60
C SER A 94 0.53 -2.50 17.86
N SER A 95 0.37 -1.20 18.13
CA SER A 95 -0.53 -0.73 19.19
C SER A 95 -1.99 -1.06 18.90
N TYR A 96 -2.42 -0.92 17.64
CA TYR A 96 -3.75 -1.36 17.18
C TYR A 96 -3.93 -2.87 17.43
N ALA A 97 -2.96 -3.68 17.04
CA ALA A 97 -3.03 -5.13 17.25
C ALA A 97 -3.12 -5.51 18.73
N ARG A 98 -2.34 -4.85 19.60
CA ARG A 98 -2.43 -5.06 21.06
C ARG A 98 -3.77 -4.61 21.62
N ARG A 99 -4.23 -3.41 21.25
CA ARG A 99 -5.50 -2.85 21.77
C ARG A 99 -6.70 -3.75 21.51
N PHE A 100 -6.70 -4.44 20.36
CA PHE A 100 -7.80 -5.32 19.96
C PHE A 100 -7.53 -6.82 20.15
N GLY A 101 -6.45 -7.20 20.90
CA GLY A 101 -6.14 -8.60 21.20
C GLY A 101 -5.76 -9.46 20.00
N LEU A 102 -5.30 -8.85 18.88
CA LEU A 102 -5.09 -9.56 17.64
C LEU A 102 -3.85 -10.47 17.66
N TYR A 103 -2.92 -10.25 18.58
CA TYR A 103 -1.74 -11.10 18.76
C TYR A 103 -2.09 -12.53 19.19
N GLU A 104 -3.17 -12.70 19.96
CA GLU A 104 -3.64 -14.01 20.43
C GLU A 104 -4.21 -14.87 19.31
N HIS A 105 -4.56 -14.25 18.20
CA HIS A 105 -5.12 -14.88 17.00
C HIS A 105 -4.13 -14.94 15.83
N ALA A 106 -2.87 -14.53 16.05
CA ALA A 106 -1.86 -14.45 15.00
C ALA A 106 -0.78 -15.53 15.17
N GLU A 107 -0.50 -16.24 14.09
CA GLU A 107 0.63 -17.15 13.98
C GLU A 107 1.69 -16.52 13.09
N PHE A 108 2.84 -16.20 13.70
CA PHE A 108 3.98 -15.58 13.05
C PHE A 108 4.98 -16.61 12.53
N ASN A 109 5.82 -16.20 11.56
CA ASN A 109 6.77 -17.07 10.88
C ASN A 109 6.08 -18.26 10.23
N ARG A 110 4.86 -18.08 9.76
CA ARG A 110 4.05 -19.10 9.10
C ARG A 110 3.62 -18.62 7.72
N THR A 111 3.89 -19.41 6.71
CA THR A 111 3.59 -19.07 5.32
C THR A 111 2.41 -19.88 4.81
N VAL A 112 1.43 -19.20 4.22
CA VAL A 112 0.40 -19.85 3.42
C VAL A 112 1.00 -20.20 2.07
N GLU A 113 1.19 -21.50 1.82
CA GLU A 113 1.74 -22.01 0.56
C GLU A 113 0.66 -22.20 -0.51
N TRP A 114 -0.52 -22.72 -0.10
CA TRP A 114 -1.60 -22.96 -1.04
C TRP A 114 -2.99 -22.84 -0.41
N ILE A 115 -3.93 -22.31 -1.20
CA ILE A 115 -5.34 -22.19 -0.86
C ILE A 115 -6.15 -22.87 -1.96
N GLU A 116 -6.93 -23.84 -1.59
CA GLU A 116 -7.80 -24.56 -2.52
C GLU A 116 -9.22 -24.70 -1.96
N ARG A 117 -10.18 -24.76 -2.86
CA ARG A 117 -11.56 -25.03 -2.50
C ARG A 117 -11.89 -26.46 -2.87
N ARG A 118 -12.47 -27.20 -1.94
CA ARG A 118 -12.92 -28.56 -2.19
C ARG A 118 -14.17 -28.54 -3.08
N ASP A 119 -14.19 -29.38 -4.11
CA ASP A 119 -15.35 -29.49 -4.98
C ASP A 119 -16.59 -29.95 -4.17
N GLY A 120 -17.72 -29.28 -4.39
CA GLY A 120 -18.97 -29.55 -3.71
C GLY A 120 -19.07 -29.06 -2.25
N SER A 121 -17.99 -28.44 -1.69
CA SER A 121 -17.99 -27.85 -0.34
C SER A 121 -17.84 -26.32 -0.40
N PRO A 122 -18.47 -25.57 0.50
CA PRO A 122 -18.18 -24.13 0.65
C PRO A 122 -16.83 -23.87 1.33
N GLU A 123 -16.19 -24.85 1.93
CA GLU A 123 -14.99 -24.74 2.75
C GLU A 123 -13.70 -24.59 1.93
N TRP A 124 -12.69 -24.04 2.57
CA TRP A 124 -11.37 -23.82 2.01
C TRP A 124 -10.33 -24.65 2.75
N ILE A 125 -9.42 -25.28 2.01
CA ILE A 125 -8.23 -25.92 2.57
C ILE A 125 -7.06 -24.97 2.40
N VAL A 126 -6.43 -24.60 3.51
CA VAL A 126 -5.22 -23.77 3.55
C VAL A 126 -4.06 -24.69 3.91
N THR A 127 -3.07 -24.76 3.03
CA THR A 127 -1.82 -25.46 3.26
C THR A 127 -0.78 -24.44 3.73
N LEU A 128 -0.20 -24.70 4.89
CA LEU A 128 0.87 -23.92 5.49
C LEU A 128 2.23 -24.55 5.18
N ASP A 129 3.29 -23.78 5.38
CA ASP A 129 4.67 -24.28 5.32
C ASP A 129 4.84 -25.51 6.20
N GLY A 130 5.67 -26.46 5.72
CA GLY A 130 5.79 -27.79 6.32
C GLY A 130 4.65 -28.76 5.99
N GLY A 131 3.71 -28.38 5.08
CA GLY A 131 2.67 -29.25 4.58
C GLY A 131 1.46 -29.45 5.50
N GLU A 132 1.36 -28.67 6.59
CA GLU A 132 0.19 -28.66 7.47
C GLU A 132 -1.03 -28.16 6.70
N LYS A 133 -2.16 -28.87 6.83
CA LYS A 133 -3.42 -28.48 6.18
C LYS A 133 -4.50 -28.19 7.21
N ARG A 134 -5.19 -27.07 7.02
CA ARG A 134 -6.33 -26.64 7.83
C ARG A 134 -7.54 -26.36 6.96
N ARG A 135 -8.71 -26.72 7.46
CA ARG A 135 -10.00 -26.47 6.81
C ARG A 135 -10.67 -25.27 7.46
N TYR A 136 -11.01 -24.24 6.66
CA TYR A 136 -11.64 -23.02 7.13
C TYR A 136 -13.00 -22.78 6.48
N GLY A 137 -13.92 -22.14 7.20
CA GLY A 137 -15.20 -21.68 6.68
C GLY A 137 -15.09 -20.54 5.67
N GLY A 138 -13.99 -19.81 5.69
CA GLY A 138 -13.70 -18.75 4.70
C GLY A 138 -12.27 -18.26 4.76
N VAL A 139 -11.89 -17.47 3.75
CA VAL A 139 -10.54 -16.91 3.61
C VAL A 139 -10.60 -15.43 3.31
N VAL A 140 -9.74 -14.66 3.98
CA VAL A 140 -9.50 -13.25 3.74
C VAL A 140 -8.05 -13.07 3.30
N ILE A 141 -7.86 -12.70 2.04
CA ILE A 141 -6.53 -12.44 1.48
C ILE A 141 -6.18 -10.98 1.75
N ALA A 142 -5.18 -10.73 2.60
CA ALA A 142 -4.69 -9.40 2.97
C ALA A 142 -3.16 -9.28 2.83
N HIS A 143 -2.59 -10.01 1.86
CA HIS A 143 -1.15 -10.17 1.65
C HIS A 143 -0.41 -8.93 1.11
N GLY A 144 -1.15 -7.86 0.78
CA GLY A 144 -0.57 -6.66 0.16
C GLY A 144 -0.21 -6.85 -1.31
N HIS A 145 0.33 -5.79 -1.94
CA HIS A 145 0.67 -5.80 -3.37
C HIS A 145 2.03 -5.14 -3.70
N ASN A 146 2.84 -4.77 -2.68
CA ASN A 146 4.16 -4.17 -2.87
C ASN A 146 5.30 -5.11 -2.42
N TRP A 147 5.27 -6.36 -2.87
CA TRP A 147 6.24 -7.38 -2.47
C TRP A 147 6.86 -8.15 -3.64
N ALA A 148 6.29 -8.07 -4.86
CA ALA A 148 6.80 -8.71 -6.06
C ALA A 148 7.50 -7.65 -6.95
N PRO A 149 8.83 -7.44 -6.85
CA PRO A 149 9.52 -6.38 -7.56
C PRO A 149 9.44 -6.56 -9.07
N ARG A 150 9.38 -5.45 -9.80
CA ARG A 150 9.47 -5.43 -11.25
C ARG A 150 10.79 -4.84 -11.69
N CYS A 151 11.70 -5.69 -12.13
CA CYS A 151 12.99 -5.29 -12.66
C CYS A 151 12.93 -5.22 -14.19
N PRO A 152 13.31 -4.10 -14.82
CA PRO A 152 13.47 -4.01 -16.27
C PRO A 152 14.69 -4.81 -16.73
N SER A 153 14.71 -5.19 -17.99
CA SER A 153 15.88 -5.75 -18.65
C SER A 153 16.35 -4.76 -19.71
N TYR A 154 17.65 -4.52 -19.76
CA TYR A 154 18.30 -3.67 -20.75
C TYR A 154 19.37 -4.46 -21.51
N PRO A 155 19.67 -4.12 -22.78
CA PRO A 155 20.77 -4.72 -23.51
C PRO A 155 22.12 -4.50 -22.81
N GLY A 156 23.07 -5.41 -23.06
CA GLY A 156 24.43 -5.29 -22.53
C GLY A 156 24.62 -5.88 -21.15
N THR A 157 25.73 -5.52 -20.50
CA THR A 157 26.11 -6.01 -19.17
C THR A 157 26.50 -4.86 -18.25
N PHE A 158 26.30 -5.02 -16.97
CA PHE A 158 26.70 -4.06 -15.96
C PHE A 158 27.60 -4.73 -14.91
N ASN A 159 28.76 -4.14 -14.64
CA ASN A 159 29.76 -4.70 -13.72
C ASN A 159 29.56 -4.25 -12.26
N GLY A 160 28.74 -3.22 -12.03
CA GLY A 160 28.44 -2.69 -10.71
C GLY A 160 27.31 -3.43 -9.99
N VAL A 161 26.79 -2.83 -8.95
CA VAL A 161 25.68 -3.38 -8.15
C VAL A 161 24.35 -2.96 -8.75
N ILE A 162 23.48 -3.94 -8.96
CA ILE A 162 22.05 -3.69 -9.29
C ILE A 162 21.21 -4.14 -8.11
N MET A 163 20.30 -3.28 -7.64
CA MET A 163 19.31 -3.61 -6.63
C MET A 163 17.94 -3.03 -6.98
N HIS A 164 16.88 -3.67 -6.52
CA HIS A 164 15.54 -3.06 -6.56
C HIS A 164 15.30 -2.20 -5.30
N SER A 165 14.45 -1.19 -5.38
CA SER A 165 14.10 -0.33 -4.24
C SER A 165 13.51 -1.09 -3.04
N SER A 166 13.02 -2.31 -3.23
CA SER A 166 12.60 -3.21 -2.14
C SER A 166 13.76 -3.79 -1.33
N GLU A 167 14.98 -3.77 -1.87
CA GLU A 167 16.21 -4.23 -1.20
C GLU A 167 16.94 -3.07 -0.53
N TYR A 168 16.63 -1.84 -0.94
CA TYR A 168 17.18 -0.63 -0.34
C TYR A 168 16.65 -0.43 1.07
N ARG A 169 17.54 -0.26 2.05
CA ARG A 169 17.18 -0.02 3.45
C ARG A 169 17.75 1.30 3.97
N THR A 170 19.01 1.56 3.70
CA THR A 170 19.74 2.73 4.18
C THR A 170 20.61 3.30 3.04
N PRO A 171 21.14 4.53 3.16
CA PRO A 171 22.04 5.09 2.17
C PRO A 171 23.44 4.46 2.17
N ALA A 172 23.76 3.55 3.08
CA ALA A 172 25.10 2.96 3.20
C ALA A 172 25.65 2.39 1.87
N PRO A 173 24.89 1.64 1.06
CA PRO A 173 25.38 1.13 -0.23
C PRO A 173 25.67 2.22 -1.27
N LEU A 174 25.16 3.43 -1.08
CA LEU A 174 25.27 4.54 -2.03
C LEU A 174 26.42 5.50 -1.70
N ARG A 175 26.99 5.43 -0.49
CA ARG A 175 28.03 6.36 -0.01
C ARG A 175 29.27 6.31 -0.88
N GLY A 176 29.67 7.48 -1.38
CA GLY A 176 30.87 7.63 -2.21
C GLY A 176 30.77 6.96 -3.60
N LYS A 177 29.58 6.56 -4.03
CA LYS A 177 29.30 5.90 -5.32
C LYS A 177 28.67 6.85 -6.33
N ARG A 178 28.79 6.52 -7.61
CA ARG A 178 27.99 7.11 -8.71
C ARG A 178 26.73 6.27 -8.85
N VAL A 179 25.58 6.84 -8.56
CA VAL A 179 24.32 6.12 -8.41
C VAL A 179 23.36 6.50 -9.51
N LEU A 180 22.76 5.51 -10.17
CA LEU A 180 21.67 5.69 -11.11
C LEU A 180 20.36 5.16 -10.53
N LEU A 181 19.41 6.05 -10.27
CA LEU A 181 18.02 5.69 -9.95
C LEU A 181 17.22 5.55 -11.23
N VAL A 182 16.48 4.44 -11.37
CA VAL A 182 15.60 4.19 -12.53
C VAL A 182 14.16 4.18 -12.07
N GLY A 183 13.40 5.23 -12.48
CA GLY A 183 11.98 5.37 -12.16
C GLY A 183 11.64 6.65 -11.40
N GLY A 184 10.59 7.35 -11.86
CA GLY A 184 10.10 8.63 -11.32
C GLY A 184 8.93 8.53 -10.35
N GLY A 185 8.71 7.36 -9.73
CA GLY A 185 7.72 7.19 -8.66
C GLY A 185 8.20 7.75 -7.32
N THR A 186 7.35 7.72 -6.28
CA THR A 186 7.68 8.26 -4.96
C THR A 186 8.98 7.70 -4.41
N SER A 187 9.15 6.37 -4.41
CA SER A 187 10.40 5.74 -3.92
C SER A 187 11.62 6.17 -4.74
N GLY A 188 11.50 6.25 -6.08
CA GLY A 188 12.60 6.71 -6.93
C GLY A 188 13.02 8.15 -6.62
N CYS A 189 12.05 9.03 -6.38
CA CYS A 189 12.30 10.41 -6.00
C CYS A 189 12.94 10.53 -4.61
N ASP A 190 12.41 9.80 -3.62
CA ASP A 190 12.90 9.85 -2.25
C ASP A 190 14.34 9.29 -2.15
N ILE A 191 14.60 8.14 -2.79
CA ILE A 191 15.94 7.53 -2.80
C ILE A 191 16.92 8.41 -3.62
N ALA A 192 16.47 9.08 -4.70
CA ALA A 192 17.33 10.00 -5.44
C ALA A 192 17.77 11.21 -4.58
N VAL A 193 16.85 11.76 -3.80
CA VAL A 193 17.14 12.84 -2.85
C VAL A 193 18.12 12.36 -1.77
N GLU A 194 17.91 11.19 -1.21
CA GLU A 194 18.82 10.62 -0.21
C GLU A 194 20.19 10.28 -0.81
N SER A 195 20.22 9.77 -2.05
CA SER A 195 21.44 9.53 -2.82
C SER A 195 22.21 10.83 -3.04
N ALA A 196 21.55 11.92 -3.43
CA ALA A 196 22.20 13.23 -3.65
C ALA A 196 22.94 13.77 -2.42
N GLN A 197 22.56 13.32 -1.23
CA GLN A 197 23.20 13.71 0.03
C GLN A 197 24.35 12.78 0.46
N ASN A 198 24.45 11.58 -0.13
CA ASN A 198 25.38 10.53 0.31
C ASN A 198 26.34 10.03 -0.79
N ALA A 199 25.94 10.12 -2.05
CA ALA A 199 26.68 9.64 -3.20
C ALA A 199 27.65 10.70 -3.75
N THR A 200 28.63 10.28 -4.53
CA THR A 200 29.53 11.20 -5.26
C THR A 200 28.81 11.83 -6.45
N ALA A 201 27.94 11.08 -7.11
CA ALA A 201 27.09 11.58 -8.19
C ALA A 201 25.75 10.82 -8.18
N THR A 202 24.68 11.53 -8.48
CA THR A 202 23.34 10.93 -8.58
C THR A 202 22.70 11.26 -9.92
N PHE A 203 22.30 10.23 -10.64
CA PHE A 203 21.54 10.28 -11.88
C PHE A 203 20.13 9.75 -11.65
N LEU A 204 19.12 10.38 -12.26
CA LEU A 204 17.75 9.94 -12.19
C LEU A 204 17.19 9.74 -13.59
N SER A 205 17.03 8.47 -13.99
CA SER A 205 16.47 8.11 -15.29
C SER A 205 14.95 8.00 -15.20
N ILE A 206 14.26 8.85 -15.97
CA ILE A 206 12.79 8.88 -16.03
C ILE A 206 12.34 8.80 -17.48
N ARG A 207 11.66 7.70 -17.80
CA ARG A 207 11.13 7.45 -19.14
C ARG A 207 9.89 8.30 -19.46
N ARG A 208 9.08 8.61 -18.46
CA ARG A 208 7.77 9.26 -18.62
C ARG A 208 7.57 10.34 -17.56
N GLY A 209 7.20 11.54 -18.00
CA GLY A 209 6.98 12.66 -17.08
C GLY A 209 5.79 12.47 -16.16
N CYS A 210 5.94 13.00 -14.96
CA CYS A 210 4.95 12.99 -13.89
C CYS A 210 4.69 14.40 -13.36
N TYR A 211 3.57 14.59 -12.67
CA TYR A 211 3.33 15.80 -11.88
C TYR A 211 3.84 15.58 -10.46
N TYR A 212 4.75 16.44 -10.02
CA TYR A 212 5.34 16.42 -8.66
C TYR A 212 4.61 17.41 -7.77
N TRP A 213 4.09 16.92 -6.65
CA TRP A 213 3.37 17.72 -5.66
C TRP A 213 4.18 17.84 -4.38
N PRO A 214 4.25 19.02 -3.78
CA PRO A 214 4.87 19.18 -2.46
C PRO A 214 3.99 18.53 -1.37
N LYS A 215 4.62 18.12 -0.26
CA LYS A 215 3.90 17.59 0.91
C LYS A 215 2.98 18.62 1.57
N TYR A 216 3.33 19.88 1.49
CA TYR A 216 2.57 20.99 2.09
C TYR A 216 2.17 22.04 1.05
N LEU A 217 0.94 22.53 1.15
CA LEU A 217 0.38 23.63 0.40
C LEU A 217 -0.13 24.68 1.37
N PHE A 218 0.39 25.90 1.29
CA PHE A 218 -0.02 27.01 2.17
C PHE A 218 0.01 26.62 3.67
N GLY A 219 1.05 25.92 4.10
CA GLY A 219 1.22 25.45 5.47
C GLY A 219 0.35 24.25 5.88
N MET A 220 -0.50 23.75 5.00
CA MET A 220 -1.36 22.57 5.25
C MET A 220 -0.88 21.36 4.45
N PRO A 221 -1.05 20.13 4.96
CA PRO A 221 -0.82 18.92 4.18
C PRO A 221 -1.60 18.91 2.87
N THR A 222 -0.96 18.47 1.80
CA THR A 222 -1.55 18.48 0.44
C THR A 222 -2.82 17.66 0.34
N ASP A 223 -2.91 16.51 1.02
CA ASP A 223 -4.10 15.68 1.06
C ASP A 223 -5.27 16.36 1.80
N VAL A 224 -5.00 17.16 2.83
CA VAL A 224 -6.02 17.99 3.53
C VAL A 224 -6.58 19.04 2.57
N VAL A 225 -5.70 19.73 1.83
CA VAL A 225 -6.14 20.73 0.84
C VAL A 225 -6.94 20.05 -0.27
N TYR A 226 -6.44 18.95 -0.79
CA TYR A 226 -7.11 18.17 -1.84
C TYR A 226 -8.52 17.74 -1.43
N GLU A 227 -8.67 17.16 -0.23
CA GLU A 227 -9.98 16.76 0.31
C GLU A 227 -10.95 17.95 0.48
N ARG A 228 -10.45 19.12 0.93
CA ARG A 228 -11.27 20.34 1.04
C ARG A 228 -11.76 20.82 -0.32
N VAL A 229 -10.87 20.89 -1.30
CA VAL A 229 -11.20 21.31 -2.68
C VAL A 229 -12.24 20.38 -3.31
N LEU A 230 -12.09 19.06 -3.11
CA LEU A 230 -13.05 18.09 -3.63
C LEU A 230 -14.42 18.14 -2.93
N LYS A 231 -14.48 18.53 -1.64
CA LYS A 231 -15.75 18.77 -0.95
C LYS A 231 -16.55 19.89 -1.56
N TRP A 232 -15.91 20.90 -2.16
CA TRP A 232 -16.59 22.00 -2.87
C TRP A 232 -17.21 21.59 -4.20
N ARG A 233 -17.07 20.32 -4.61
CA ARG A 233 -17.62 19.77 -5.86
C ARG A 233 -17.30 20.60 -7.11
N MET A 234 -16.16 21.26 -7.13
CA MET A 234 -15.73 22.03 -8.30
C MET A 234 -15.62 21.15 -9.52
N PRO A 235 -16.01 21.63 -10.71
CA PRO A 235 -15.85 20.90 -11.95
C PRO A 235 -14.38 20.53 -12.16
N ARG A 236 -14.12 19.30 -12.62
CA ARG A 236 -12.76 18.79 -12.82
C ARG A 236 -11.87 19.67 -13.73
N PRO A 237 -12.39 20.27 -14.81
CA PRO A 237 -11.58 21.21 -15.61
C PRO A 237 -11.07 22.38 -14.78
N VAL A 238 -11.87 22.91 -13.87
CA VAL A 238 -11.51 24.00 -12.96
C VAL A 238 -10.40 23.54 -12.01
N VAL A 239 -10.59 22.40 -11.35
CA VAL A 239 -9.56 21.80 -10.45
C VAL A 239 -8.25 21.55 -11.19
N ARG A 240 -8.30 21.04 -12.43
CA ARG A 240 -7.13 20.82 -13.28
C ARG A 240 -6.41 22.12 -13.64
N THR A 241 -7.16 23.17 -14.01
CA THR A 241 -6.59 24.46 -14.39
C THR A 241 -5.90 25.13 -13.20
N PHE A 242 -6.58 25.22 -12.06
CA PHE A 242 -5.99 25.77 -10.83
C PHE A 242 -4.81 24.93 -10.33
N GLY A 243 -4.90 23.61 -10.35
CA GLY A 243 -3.80 22.73 -9.98
C GLY A 243 -2.57 22.90 -10.89
N LYS A 244 -2.76 23.03 -12.21
CA LYS A 244 -1.64 23.33 -13.14
C LYS A 244 -1.04 24.69 -12.91
N LEU A 245 -1.88 25.73 -12.68
CA LEU A 245 -1.40 27.06 -12.37
C LEU A 245 -0.59 27.06 -11.06
N PHE A 246 -1.11 26.39 -10.04
CA PHE A 246 -0.40 26.21 -8.76
C PHE A 246 0.97 25.56 -8.96
N LEU A 247 1.03 24.42 -9.69
CA LEU A 247 2.31 23.73 -9.95
C LEU A 247 3.30 24.60 -10.76
N ARG A 248 2.80 25.50 -11.63
CA ARG A 248 3.65 26.45 -12.36
C ARG A 248 4.22 27.55 -11.48
N LEU A 249 3.44 27.99 -10.49
CA LEU A 249 3.80 29.07 -9.57
C LEU A 249 4.49 28.56 -8.31
N ASN A 250 4.53 27.25 -8.11
CA ASN A 250 5.26 26.66 -6.99
C ASN A 250 6.75 27.02 -7.06
N SER A 251 7.39 27.20 -5.93
CA SER A 251 8.77 27.66 -5.76
C SER A 251 9.80 26.92 -6.62
N ALA A 252 9.59 25.63 -6.89
CA ALA A 252 10.47 24.82 -7.72
C ALA A 252 10.15 24.87 -9.22
N GLY A 253 9.00 25.43 -9.64
CA GLY A 253 8.63 25.59 -11.06
C GLY A 253 8.29 24.27 -11.77
N GLN A 254 8.55 24.24 -13.07
CA GLN A 254 8.19 23.11 -13.94
C GLN A 254 9.31 22.09 -14.02
N PRO A 255 9.01 20.76 -13.94
CA PRO A 255 10.02 19.69 -14.01
C PRO A 255 10.89 19.73 -15.27
N GLU A 256 10.34 20.18 -16.40
CA GLU A 256 11.04 20.28 -17.68
C GLU A 256 12.24 21.23 -17.67
N ARG A 257 12.24 22.23 -16.78
CA ARG A 257 13.39 23.13 -16.59
C ARG A 257 14.62 22.42 -16.03
N TYR A 258 14.42 21.27 -15.44
CA TYR A 258 15.46 20.46 -14.82
C TYR A 258 15.79 19.20 -15.63
N GLY A 259 15.37 19.13 -16.90
CA GLY A 259 15.63 18.00 -17.79
C GLY A 259 14.70 16.81 -17.61
N LEU A 260 13.66 16.93 -16.78
CA LEU A 260 12.66 15.89 -16.64
C LEU A 260 11.65 15.92 -17.80
N PRO A 261 11.15 14.75 -18.25
CA PRO A 261 10.19 14.73 -19.35
C PRO A 261 8.85 15.38 -18.95
N LYS A 262 8.21 16.01 -19.93
CA LYS A 262 6.87 16.59 -19.76
C LYS A 262 5.82 15.50 -19.56
N PRO A 263 4.85 15.67 -18.62
CA PRO A 263 3.75 14.73 -18.47
C PRO A 263 2.90 14.61 -19.73
N GLY A 264 2.75 13.39 -20.25
CA GLY A 264 1.94 13.07 -21.43
C GLY A 264 0.44 12.89 -21.15
N HIS A 265 -0.01 13.11 -19.91
CA HIS A 265 -1.38 12.90 -19.45
C HIS A 265 -1.92 14.17 -18.77
N LYS A 266 -3.24 14.21 -18.55
CA LYS A 266 -3.84 15.33 -17.82
C LYS A 266 -3.65 15.17 -16.32
N LEU A 267 -3.59 16.29 -15.62
CA LEU A 267 -3.56 16.30 -14.16
C LEU A 267 -4.76 15.50 -13.60
N LEU A 268 -4.56 14.68 -12.58
CA LEU A 268 -5.51 13.73 -11.97
C LEU A 268 -5.74 12.40 -12.73
N GLU A 269 -5.11 12.19 -13.87
CA GLU A 269 -5.21 10.92 -14.61
C GLU A 269 -4.11 9.92 -14.24
N GLU A 270 -3.22 10.30 -13.34
CA GLU A 270 -2.16 9.46 -12.77
C GLU A 270 -2.11 9.63 -11.26
N HIS A 271 -1.59 8.61 -10.59
CA HIS A 271 -1.28 8.68 -9.15
C HIS A 271 -0.23 9.77 -8.89
N PHE A 272 -0.48 10.63 -7.92
CA PHE A 272 0.43 11.73 -7.59
C PHE A 272 1.79 11.23 -7.12
N VAL A 273 2.84 11.90 -7.58
CA VAL A 273 4.16 11.80 -6.97
C VAL A 273 4.28 12.95 -5.98
N ILE A 274 4.32 12.62 -4.70
CA ILE A 274 4.44 13.61 -3.63
C ILE A 274 5.88 13.63 -3.15
N ASN A 275 6.61 14.68 -3.54
CA ASN A 275 7.99 14.92 -3.09
C ASN A 275 8.28 16.41 -3.12
N SER A 276 8.71 16.98 -2.00
CA SER A 276 8.98 18.42 -1.88
C SER A 276 10.40 18.82 -2.29
N THR A 277 11.34 17.89 -2.36
CA THR A 277 12.77 18.18 -2.42
C THR A 277 13.44 17.76 -3.72
N LEU A 278 12.83 16.86 -4.52
CA LEU A 278 13.42 16.38 -5.79
C LEU A 278 13.78 17.54 -6.74
N LEU A 279 12.82 18.44 -7.01
CA LEU A 279 13.06 19.56 -7.95
C LEU A 279 14.08 20.55 -7.40
N TYR A 280 14.20 20.67 -6.08
CA TYR A 280 15.21 21.44 -5.41
C TYR A 280 16.62 20.84 -5.63
N GLU A 281 16.77 19.52 -5.43
CA GLU A 281 18.05 18.83 -5.65
C GLU A 281 18.50 18.84 -7.12
N LEU A 282 17.55 18.71 -8.05
CA LEU A 282 17.77 18.90 -9.48
C LEU A 282 18.23 20.34 -9.80
N GLY A 283 17.57 21.36 -9.20
CA GLY A 283 17.90 22.76 -9.36
C GLY A 283 19.29 23.14 -8.82
N HIS A 284 19.76 22.43 -7.79
CA HIS A 284 21.12 22.58 -7.26
C HIS A 284 22.19 21.76 -8.02
N GLY A 285 21.78 21.00 -9.04
CA GLY A 285 22.69 20.16 -9.81
C GLY A 285 23.22 18.91 -9.05
N ARG A 286 22.64 18.60 -7.87
CA ARG A 286 23.03 17.41 -7.10
C ARG A 286 22.41 16.11 -7.65
N ILE A 287 21.36 16.25 -8.45
CA ILE A 287 20.79 15.16 -9.24
C ILE A 287 20.80 15.57 -10.71
N ALA A 288 21.32 14.74 -11.58
CA ALA A 288 21.26 14.91 -13.02
C ALA A 288 20.13 14.06 -13.62
N ALA A 289 19.15 14.70 -14.26
CA ALA A 289 18.10 14.00 -14.99
C ALA A 289 18.67 13.30 -16.24
N LYS A 290 18.22 12.08 -16.49
CA LYS A 290 18.58 11.27 -17.65
C LYS A 290 17.32 10.66 -18.28
N PRO A 291 17.29 10.47 -19.61
CA PRO A 291 16.22 9.73 -20.26
C PRO A 291 16.32 8.22 -19.98
N ASP A 292 15.56 7.40 -20.71
CA ASP A 292 15.61 5.95 -20.54
C ASP A 292 16.99 5.36 -20.88
N ILE A 293 17.32 4.23 -20.30
CA ILE A 293 18.55 3.47 -20.58
C ILE A 293 18.41 2.82 -21.97
N ALA A 294 19.42 3.01 -22.83
CA ALA A 294 19.52 2.32 -24.10
C ALA A 294 20.32 1.01 -23.95
N GLU A 295 21.46 1.07 -23.25
CA GLU A 295 22.38 -0.07 -23.12
C GLU A 295 23.24 0.04 -21.85
N LEU A 296 23.57 -1.09 -21.27
CA LEU A 296 24.53 -1.23 -20.17
C LEU A 296 25.91 -1.64 -20.74
N ARG A 297 26.95 -0.85 -20.44
CA ARG A 297 28.31 -1.00 -21.00
C ARG A 297 29.36 -1.12 -19.93
N GLY A 298 29.34 -2.23 -19.18
CA GLY A 298 30.29 -2.46 -18.09
C GLY A 298 30.09 -1.51 -16.92
N ASP A 299 30.95 -0.53 -16.75
CA ASP A 299 30.88 0.52 -15.73
C ASP A 299 30.17 1.81 -16.22
N ARG A 300 29.67 1.80 -17.47
CA ARG A 300 28.97 2.92 -18.10
C ARG A 300 27.54 2.57 -18.49
N VAL A 301 26.69 3.55 -18.52
CA VAL A 301 25.30 3.43 -18.98
C VAL A 301 25.11 4.40 -20.13
N LEU A 302 24.69 3.87 -21.29
CA LEU A 302 24.27 4.65 -22.46
C LEU A 302 22.77 4.96 -22.34
N PHE A 303 22.40 6.23 -22.50
CA PHE A 303 21.02 6.67 -22.49
C PHE A 303 20.47 6.85 -23.91
N THR A 304 19.13 6.93 -24.05
CA THR A 304 18.45 7.03 -25.35
C THR A 304 18.72 8.33 -26.10
N ASP A 305 19.25 9.36 -25.43
CA ASP A 305 19.71 10.61 -26.06
C ASP A 305 21.16 10.56 -26.57
N GLY A 306 21.83 9.40 -26.45
CA GLY A 306 23.23 9.20 -26.81
C GLY A 306 24.24 9.64 -25.75
N SER A 307 23.77 10.24 -24.62
CA SER A 307 24.67 10.56 -23.49
C SER A 307 25.09 9.31 -22.73
N GLU A 308 26.25 9.34 -22.11
CA GLU A 308 26.75 8.27 -21.23
C GLU A 308 27.03 8.80 -19.83
N ALA A 309 26.98 7.91 -18.84
CA ALA A 309 27.45 8.16 -17.49
C ALA A 309 28.17 6.95 -16.93
N GLU A 310 29.22 7.19 -16.15
CA GLU A 310 29.84 6.17 -15.31
C GLU A 310 28.98 5.95 -14.08
N VAL A 311 28.72 4.68 -13.76
CA VAL A 311 27.78 4.27 -12.70
C VAL A 311 28.38 3.10 -11.93
N ASP A 312 28.30 3.14 -10.60
CA ASP A 312 28.74 2.06 -9.72
C ASP A 312 27.55 1.26 -9.18
N VAL A 313 26.40 1.92 -9.02
CA VAL A 313 25.17 1.33 -8.46
C VAL A 313 23.95 1.74 -9.26
N ILE A 314 23.13 0.77 -9.66
CA ILE A 314 21.82 1.01 -10.25
C ILE A 314 20.74 0.59 -9.24
N VAL A 315 19.80 1.50 -8.94
CA VAL A 315 18.65 1.21 -8.10
C VAL A 315 17.38 1.26 -8.94
N TYR A 316 16.73 0.12 -9.13
CA TYR A 316 15.46 0.03 -9.84
C TYR A 316 14.30 0.42 -8.92
N ALA A 317 13.78 1.62 -9.04
CA ALA A 317 12.56 2.09 -8.39
C ALA A 317 11.35 1.99 -9.34
N THR A 318 11.24 0.86 -10.00
CA THR A 318 10.35 0.59 -11.13
C THR A 318 9.00 -0.02 -10.73
N GLY A 319 8.76 -0.11 -9.40
CA GLY A 319 7.51 -0.58 -8.82
C GLY A 319 7.39 -2.10 -8.76
N TYR A 320 6.15 -2.57 -8.59
CA TYR A 320 5.85 -3.97 -8.28
C TYR A 320 4.84 -4.54 -9.27
N ARG A 321 4.83 -5.86 -9.40
CA ARG A 321 3.75 -6.61 -10.05
C ARG A 321 2.60 -6.73 -9.04
N MET A 322 1.51 -6.05 -9.32
CA MET A 322 0.43 -5.85 -8.34
C MET A 322 -0.61 -6.96 -8.33
N THR A 323 -0.57 -7.86 -9.31
CA THR A 323 -1.57 -8.91 -9.52
C THR A 323 -1.04 -10.31 -9.19
N GLU A 324 -0.12 -10.41 -8.23
CA GLU A 324 0.48 -11.69 -7.87
C GLU A 324 -0.27 -12.34 -6.70
N PHE A 325 -0.79 -13.54 -6.94
CA PHE A 325 -1.44 -14.40 -5.96
C PHE A 325 -0.89 -15.83 -6.07
N PRO A 326 0.39 -16.07 -5.69
CA PRO A 326 1.07 -17.34 -5.97
C PRO A 326 0.54 -18.53 -5.19
N PHE A 327 -0.27 -18.29 -4.18
CA PHE A 327 -0.78 -19.28 -3.22
C PHE A 327 -2.25 -19.69 -3.48
N ILE A 328 -2.88 -19.22 -4.56
CA ILE A 328 -4.26 -19.56 -4.93
C ILE A 328 -4.43 -19.59 -6.44
N ASP A 329 -5.18 -20.56 -6.95
CA ASP A 329 -5.47 -20.63 -8.38
C ASP A 329 -6.35 -19.45 -8.83
N ARG A 330 -6.03 -18.86 -9.95
CA ARG A 330 -6.77 -17.75 -10.59
C ARG A 330 -8.26 -18.05 -10.82
N LYS A 331 -8.62 -19.32 -11.02
CA LYS A 331 -10.04 -19.73 -11.15
C LYS A 331 -10.88 -19.36 -9.93
N HIS A 332 -10.27 -19.33 -8.73
CA HIS A 332 -10.93 -18.95 -7.48
C HIS A 332 -10.99 -17.42 -7.25
N LEU A 333 -10.34 -16.62 -8.09
CA LEU A 333 -10.30 -15.16 -7.96
C LEU A 333 -11.19 -14.44 -8.97
N ASN A 334 -12.07 -15.16 -9.68
CA ASN A 334 -12.89 -14.59 -10.77
C ASN A 334 -12.04 -13.80 -11.78
N TRP A 335 -10.91 -14.40 -12.19
CA TRP A 335 -9.93 -13.75 -13.02
C TRP A 335 -10.41 -13.59 -14.46
N THR A 336 -10.47 -12.36 -14.96
CA THR A 336 -10.80 -12.06 -16.35
C THR A 336 -9.85 -10.98 -16.88
N GLY A 337 -9.17 -11.26 -17.96
CA GLY A 337 -8.18 -10.35 -18.51
C GLY A 337 -6.94 -10.21 -17.60
N ARG A 338 -6.67 -9.00 -17.11
CA ARG A 338 -5.41 -8.65 -16.42
C ARG A 338 -5.50 -8.74 -14.89
N THR A 339 -6.69 -8.73 -14.32
CA THR A 339 -6.90 -8.63 -12.85
C THR A 339 -8.08 -9.48 -12.39
N PRO A 340 -8.12 -9.88 -11.11
CA PRO A 340 -9.33 -10.39 -10.47
C PRO A 340 -10.48 -9.39 -10.61
N GLN A 341 -11.66 -9.86 -11.03
CA GLN A 341 -12.87 -9.05 -11.14
C GLN A 341 -13.70 -9.17 -9.87
N LEU A 342 -13.30 -8.45 -8.84
CA LEU A 342 -13.95 -8.42 -7.54
C LEU A 342 -14.87 -7.20 -7.42
N TYR A 343 -16.03 -7.36 -6.85
CA TYR A 343 -16.91 -6.24 -6.54
C TYR A 343 -16.20 -5.31 -5.56
N LEU A 344 -16.07 -4.03 -5.93
CA LEU A 344 -15.29 -3.02 -5.18
C LEU A 344 -13.88 -3.51 -4.78
N ASN A 345 -13.22 -4.24 -5.68
CA ASN A 345 -11.87 -4.78 -5.49
C ASN A 345 -11.66 -5.61 -4.19
N ALA A 346 -12.74 -6.09 -3.58
CA ALA A 346 -12.69 -6.81 -2.31
C ALA A 346 -13.56 -8.07 -2.24
N PHE A 347 -14.73 -8.07 -2.90
CA PHE A 347 -15.75 -9.08 -2.68
C PHE A 347 -15.88 -9.97 -3.90
N HIS A 348 -15.69 -11.29 -3.71
CA HIS A 348 -15.85 -12.25 -4.78
C HIS A 348 -17.32 -12.31 -5.24
N PRO A 349 -17.64 -12.19 -6.55
CA PRO A 349 -19.01 -12.08 -7.02
C PRO A 349 -19.87 -13.33 -6.75
N VAL A 350 -19.25 -14.51 -6.72
CA VAL A 350 -19.92 -15.79 -6.52
C VAL A 350 -19.73 -16.33 -5.10
N TYR A 351 -18.48 -16.40 -4.62
CA TYR A 351 -18.19 -16.95 -3.29
C TYR A 351 -18.57 -15.96 -2.18
N ASP A 352 -19.24 -16.47 -1.14
CA ASP A 352 -19.68 -15.66 0.01
C ASP A 352 -18.65 -15.60 1.13
N ASN A 353 -17.58 -16.35 1.00
CA ASN A 353 -16.57 -16.58 2.03
C ASN A 353 -15.13 -16.47 1.51
N LEU A 354 -14.93 -15.78 0.37
CA LEU A 354 -13.62 -15.36 -0.12
C LEU A 354 -13.61 -13.85 -0.30
N PHE A 355 -12.64 -13.20 0.35
CA PHE A 355 -12.48 -11.75 0.36
C PHE A 355 -11.02 -11.37 0.10
N VAL A 356 -10.81 -10.20 -0.51
CA VAL A 356 -9.47 -9.64 -0.70
C VAL A 356 -9.46 -8.22 -0.13
N ILE A 357 -8.75 -7.99 0.95
CA ILE A 357 -8.70 -6.70 1.63
C ILE A 357 -7.42 -5.95 1.26
N GLY A 358 -7.57 -4.67 0.86
CA GLY A 358 -6.44 -3.83 0.48
C GLY A 358 -5.99 -3.99 -0.97
N TYR A 359 -6.77 -4.64 -1.82
CA TYR A 359 -6.46 -4.81 -3.24
C TYR A 359 -6.91 -3.60 -4.07
N PHE A 360 -6.36 -2.44 -3.75
CA PHE A 360 -6.62 -1.16 -4.43
C PHE A 360 -5.49 -0.17 -4.17
N GLN A 361 -5.42 0.87 -5.00
CA GLN A 361 -4.58 2.06 -4.78
C GLN A 361 -5.43 3.31 -4.76
N THR A 362 -5.16 4.24 -3.84
CA THR A 362 -5.79 5.56 -3.80
C THR A 362 -4.75 6.67 -3.74
N SER A 363 -5.20 7.90 -4.01
CA SER A 363 -4.36 9.10 -3.90
C SER A 363 -4.13 9.58 -2.46
N THR A 364 -4.83 9.01 -1.48
CA THR A 364 -4.75 9.34 -0.05
C THR A 364 -4.76 8.06 0.80
N GLY A 365 -5.09 8.14 2.09
CA GLY A 365 -4.94 7.04 3.05
C GLY A 365 -5.66 5.73 2.68
N ASN A 366 -4.92 4.65 2.71
CA ASN A 366 -5.42 3.33 2.39
C ASN A 366 -6.00 2.60 3.60
N TRP A 367 -5.45 2.81 4.81
CA TRP A 367 -5.84 2.01 6.00
C TRP A 367 -7.32 2.16 6.37
N PRO A 368 -7.91 3.38 6.45
CA PRO A 368 -9.34 3.49 6.72
C PRO A 368 -10.22 2.91 5.63
N ILE A 369 -9.75 2.87 4.37
CA ILE A 369 -10.47 2.21 3.28
C ILE A 369 -10.45 0.68 3.45
N MET A 370 -9.32 0.11 3.88
CA MET A 370 -9.21 -1.33 4.21
C MET A 370 -10.17 -1.69 5.35
N ASP A 371 -10.27 -0.85 6.38
CA ASP A 371 -11.21 -1.02 7.48
C ASP A 371 -12.67 -0.96 7.00
N TYR A 372 -13.03 -0.04 6.09
CA TYR A 372 -14.39 -0.05 5.51
C TYR A 372 -14.69 -1.31 4.69
N GLN A 373 -13.71 -1.85 3.96
CA GLN A 373 -13.88 -3.15 3.29
C GLN A 373 -14.11 -4.26 4.32
N ALA A 374 -13.31 -4.29 5.39
CA ALA A 374 -13.44 -5.24 6.50
C ALA A 374 -14.79 -5.12 7.23
N LYS A 375 -15.24 -3.88 7.50
CA LYS A 375 -16.57 -3.60 8.07
C LYS A 375 -17.73 -4.13 7.23
N ILE A 376 -17.62 -4.08 5.90
CA ILE A 376 -18.63 -4.65 5.01
C ILE A 376 -18.57 -6.17 5.04
N MET A 377 -17.37 -6.74 5.00
CA MET A 377 -17.12 -8.18 5.04
C MET A 377 -17.74 -8.82 6.29
N SER A 378 -17.38 -8.32 7.48
CA SER A 378 -17.85 -8.89 8.75
C SER A 378 -19.36 -8.78 8.91
N ARG A 379 -19.95 -7.63 8.52
CA ARG A 379 -21.42 -7.43 8.50
C ARG A 379 -22.09 -8.41 7.56
N TYR A 380 -21.53 -8.64 6.39
CA TYR A 380 -22.08 -9.57 5.43
C TYR A 380 -22.05 -11.01 5.95
N ILE A 381 -20.94 -11.45 6.53
CA ILE A 381 -20.81 -12.80 7.13
C ILE A 381 -21.83 -12.94 8.28
N HIS A 382 -21.95 -11.93 9.14
CA HIS A 382 -22.94 -11.93 10.22
C HIS A 382 -24.38 -12.03 9.65
N LEU A 383 -24.72 -11.22 8.65
CA LEU A 383 -26.03 -11.26 8.02
C LEU A 383 -26.38 -12.60 7.39
N LEU A 384 -25.41 -13.32 6.84
CA LEU A 384 -25.61 -14.69 6.32
C LEU A 384 -26.09 -15.65 7.42
N ARG A 385 -25.75 -15.38 8.69
CA ARG A 385 -26.14 -16.20 9.85
C ARG A 385 -27.48 -15.77 10.45
N VAL A 386 -27.77 -14.47 10.51
CA VAL A 386 -28.91 -13.94 11.29
C VAL A 386 -30.02 -13.30 10.46
N ASP A 387 -29.74 -12.78 9.25
CA ASP A 387 -30.72 -12.11 8.38
C ASP A 387 -30.43 -12.37 6.90
N LEU A 388 -30.85 -13.53 6.44
CA LEU A 388 -30.59 -13.96 5.07
C LEU A 388 -31.20 -13.02 4.02
N LYS A 389 -32.29 -12.29 4.31
CA LYS A 389 -32.91 -11.34 3.37
C LYS A 389 -31.96 -10.19 3.06
N ARG A 390 -31.34 -9.59 4.09
CA ARG A 390 -30.32 -8.55 3.92
C ARG A 390 -29.05 -9.08 3.28
N ALA A 391 -28.62 -10.29 3.64
CA ALA A 391 -27.47 -10.94 3.01
C ALA A 391 -27.69 -11.18 1.50
N ILE A 392 -28.86 -11.65 1.09
CA ILE A 392 -29.23 -11.86 -0.33
C ILE A 392 -29.16 -10.55 -1.13
N TRP A 393 -29.56 -9.44 -0.53
CA TRP A 393 -29.40 -8.15 -1.20
C TRP A 393 -27.93 -7.86 -1.54
N PHE A 394 -27.01 -8.02 -0.59
CA PHE A 394 -25.58 -7.80 -0.84
C PHE A 394 -25.00 -8.84 -1.80
N ARG A 395 -25.44 -10.12 -1.69
CA ARG A 395 -25.07 -11.17 -2.64
C ARG A 395 -25.40 -10.78 -4.09
N ARG A 396 -26.59 -10.22 -4.32
CA ARG A 396 -26.99 -9.70 -5.64
C ARG A 396 -26.16 -8.48 -6.05
N ALA A 397 -25.88 -7.57 -5.11
CA ALA A 397 -25.08 -6.38 -5.38
C ALA A 397 -23.66 -6.74 -5.81
N LYS A 398 -22.99 -7.68 -5.10
CA LYS A 398 -21.62 -8.08 -5.43
C LYS A 398 -21.50 -8.94 -6.71
N ALA A 399 -22.59 -9.55 -7.14
CA ALA A 399 -22.67 -10.28 -8.43
C ALA A 399 -22.82 -9.32 -9.63
N THR A 400 -23.11 -8.03 -9.38
CA THR A 400 -23.23 -7.02 -10.43
C THR A 400 -21.86 -6.42 -10.74
N PRO A 401 -21.46 -6.28 -12.01
CA PRO A 401 -20.21 -5.63 -12.35
C PRO A 401 -20.11 -4.22 -11.80
N VAL A 402 -18.94 -3.88 -11.24
CA VAL A 402 -18.68 -2.55 -10.71
C VAL A 402 -18.48 -1.56 -11.86
N THR A 403 -19.13 -0.42 -11.78
CA THR A 403 -18.95 0.64 -12.78
C THR A 403 -17.73 1.51 -12.47
N ALA A 404 -17.11 2.07 -13.50
CA ALA A 404 -16.05 3.06 -13.34
C ALA A 404 -16.50 4.27 -12.49
N ALA A 405 -17.81 4.62 -12.51
CA ALA A 405 -18.36 5.68 -11.67
C ALA A 405 -18.32 5.35 -10.16
N GLN A 406 -18.41 4.07 -9.80
CA GLN A 406 -18.34 3.61 -8.40
C GLN A 406 -16.92 3.55 -7.87
N LEU A 407 -15.93 3.26 -8.71
CA LEU A 407 -14.53 3.14 -8.32
C LEU A 407 -13.79 4.47 -8.42
N ASN A 408 -13.88 5.13 -9.55
CA ASN A 408 -13.01 6.29 -9.87
C ASN A 408 -13.80 7.55 -10.24
N GLY A 409 -15.10 7.59 -9.93
CA GLY A 409 -15.92 8.78 -10.15
C GLY A 409 -15.91 9.25 -11.61
N GLY A 410 -15.64 8.33 -12.58
CA GLY A 410 -15.50 8.64 -14.00
C GLY A 410 -14.16 9.29 -14.38
N ILE A 411 -13.10 9.23 -13.53
CA ILE A 411 -11.73 9.53 -13.95
C ILE A 411 -11.26 8.38 -14.84
N LYS A 412 -10.75 8.72 -16.02
CA LYS A 412 -10.08 7.77 -16.89
C LYS A 412 -8.59 7.84 -16.55
N TYR A 413 -8.12 6.86 -15.75
CA TYR A 413 -6.70 6.75 -15.44
C TYR A 413 -5.90 6.30 -16.65
N TYR A 414 -4.61 6.66 -16.66
CA TYR A 414 -3.68 6.22 -17.69
C TYR A 414 -3.56 4.68 -17.66
N ASP A 415 -3.63 4.03 -18.85
CA ASP A 415 -3.56 2.56 -18.95
C ASP A 415 -2.12 2.08 -18.74
N SER A 416 -1.82 1.73 -17.52
CA SER A 416 -0.58 1.04 -17.13
C SER A 416 -0.85 0.15 -15.93
N GLU A 417 -0.04 -0.90 -15.76
CA GLU A 417 -0.16 -1.86 -14.67
C GLU A 417 -0.28 -1.18 -13.28
N ARG A 418 0.48 -0.10 -13.08
CA ARG A 418 0.41 0.73 -11.86
C ARG A 418 -0.99 1.25 -11.56
N HIS A 419 -1.83 1.47 -12.57
CA HIS A 419 -3.16 2.08 -12.41
C HIS A 419 -4.32 1.09 -12.49
N TRP A 420 -4.06 -0.21 -12.71
CA TRP A 420 -5.14 -1.20 -12.79
C TRP A 420 -5.96 -1.31 -11.50
N LEU A 421 -5.33 -1.02 -10.36
CA LEU A 421 -5.97 -1.03 -9.04
C LEU A 421 -6.34 0.38 -8.55
N GLN A 422 -6.16 1.42 -9.37
CA GLN A 422 -6.38 2.79 -8.96
C GLN A 422 -7.87 3.09 -8.79
N VAL A 423 -8.22 3.65 -7.63
CA VAL A 423 -9.57 4.13 -7.32
C VAL A 423 -9.52 5.61 -6.90
N GLU A 424 -10.60 6.35 -7.15
CA GLU A 424 -10.72 7.72 -6.66
C GLU A 424 -11.20 7.68 -5.20
N HIS A 425 -10.40 8.20 -4.30
CA HIS A 425 -10.54 8.03 -2.86
C HIS A 425 -11.93 8.41 -2.33
N ILE A 426 -12.44 9.60 -2.68
CA ILE A 426 -13.72 10.10 -2.13
C ILE A 426 -14.89 9.28 -2.65
N THR A 427 -14.92 8.98 -3.94
CA THR A 427 -15.99 8.19 -4.55
C THR A 427 -16.01 6.78 -3.99
N TYR A 428 -14.84 6.17 -3.90
CA TYR A 428 -14.71 4.82 -3.38
C TYR A 428 -15.11 4.73 -1.91
N ARG A 429 -14.59 5.64 -1.06
CA ARG A 429 -14.97 5.77 0.34
C ARG A 429 -16.49 5.97 0.51
N LYS A 430 -17.10 6.84 -0.30
CA LYS A 430 -18.57 7.04 -0.27
C LYS A 430 -19.34 5.77 -0.64
N SER A 431 -18.86 5.03 -1.64
CA SER A 431 -19.46 3.76 -2.06
C SER A 431 -19.43 2.74 -0.92
N LEU A 432 -18.29 2.57 -0.25
CA LEU A 432 -18.14 1.66 0.89
C LEU A 432 -19.01 2.09 2.08
N ARG A 433 -18.95 3.36 2.49
CA ARG A 433 -19.78 3.88 3.60
C ARG A 433 -21.30 3.80 3.33
N LYS A 434 -21.72 3.93 2.07
CA LYS A 434 -23.12 3.71 1.68
C LYS A 434 -23.54 2.25 1.90
N LEU A 435 -22.67 1.28 1.58
CA LEU A 435 -22.93 -0.14 1.81
C LEU A 435 -23.03 -0.45 3.30
N ILE A 436 -22.08 0.04 4.13
CA ILE A 436 -22.10 -0.15 5.59
C ILE A 436 -23.43 0.34 6.16
N ARG A 437 -23.84 1.58 5.85
CA ARG A 437 -25.11 2.13 6.32
C ARG A 437 -26.32 1.33 5.86
N ARG A 438 -26.30 0.82 4.61
CA ARG A 438 -27.42 0.04 4.07
C ARG A 438 -27.54 -1.34 4.71
N MET A 439 -26.43 -1.95 5.14
CA MET A 439 -26.47 -3.20 5.89
C MET A 439 -27.14 -3.04 7.24
N GLY A 440 -27.02 -1.85 7.88
CA GLY A 440 -27.78 -1.48 9.07
C GLY A 440 -27.57 -2.42 10.26
N VAL A 441 -26.38 -3.03 10.36
CA VAL A 441 -25.98 -3.91 11.46
C VAL A 441 -24.72 -3.34 12.10
N GLU A 442 -24.74 -3.21 13.42
CA GLU A 442 -23.55 -2.83 14.18
C GLU A 442 -23.05 -4.05 14.98
N PRO A 443 -21.74 -4.12 15.26
CA PRO A 443 -21.23 -5.16 16.11
C PRO A 443 -21.90 -5.08 17.51
N PRO A 444 -22.07 -6.20 18.22
CA PRO A 444 -22.49 -6.18 19.61
C PRO A 444 -21.54 -5.29 20.43
N ALA A 445 -22.07 -4.63 21.45
CA ALA A 445 -21.23 -3.84 22.34
C ALA A 445 -20.08 -4.72 22.88
N PRO A 446 -18.84 -4.23 22.87
CA PRO A 446 -17.70 -5.01 23.42
C PRO A 446 -18.05 -5.38 24.86
N ALA A 447 -17.81 -6.65 25.22
CA ALA A 447 -17.87 -7.05 26.62
C ALA A 447 -16.89 -6.14 27.38
N GLU A 448 -17.36 -5.51 28.46
CA GLU A 448 -16.49 -4.69 29.30
C GLU A 448 -15.32 -5.54 29.79
N VAL A 449 -14.13 -5.25 29.29
CA VAL A 449 -12.90 -5.85 29.83
C VAL A 449 -12.59 -5.08 31.13
N PRO A 450 -12.71 -5.70 32.30
CA PRO A 450 -12.43 -5.04 33.55
C PRO A 450 -10.97 -4.55 33.57
N GLY A 451 -10.75 -3.24 33.65
CA GLY A 451 -9.44 -2.62 33.80
C GLY A 451 -8.83 -1.89 32.63
N SER A 452 -9.48 -1.82 31.45
CA SER A 452 -8.96 -1.08 30.30
C SER A 452 -9.35 0.40 30.37
N HIS A 453 -8.48 1.27 30.89
CA HIS A 453 -8.60 2.72 30.67
C HIS A 453 -8.06 3.08 29.27
N PRO A 454 -8.79 3.88 28.44
CA PRO A 454 -8.41 4.18 27.05
C PRO A 454 -7.09 4.97 26.88
N ALA A 455 -6.51 5.49 27.94
CA ALA A 455 -5.32 6.35 27.89
C ALA A 455 -4.01 5.67 28.39
N ALA A 456 -4.07 4.48 28.96
CA ALA A 456 -2.89 3.87 29.60
C ALA A 456 -2.00 3.03 28.66
N ASP A 457 -2.55 2.55 27.53
CA ASP A 457 -1.84 1.60 26.65
C ASP A 457 -0.93 2.27 25.60
N LEU A 458 -0.84 3.60 25.59
CA LEU A 458 -0.01 4.35 24.62
C LEU A 458 1.37 4.77 25.18
N ALA A 459 1.68 4.44 26.43
CA ALA A 459 2.99 4.70 27.01
C ALA A 459 4.02 3.67 26.51
N VAL A 460 4.76 4.02 25.50
CA VAL A 460 5.93 3.27 25.00
C VAL A 460 7.05 3.40 26.06
N PRO A 461 7.69 2.30 26.52
CA PRO A 461 8.90 2.41 27.33
C PRO A 461 9.97 3.12 26.49
N ALA A 462 10.51 4.22 27.02
CA ALA A 462 11.61 4.95 26.41
C ALA A 462 12.79 3.99 26.14
N GLN A 463 13.17 3.83 24.89
CA GLN A 463 14.40 3.15 24.53
C GLN A 463 15.56 3.92 25.17
N SER A 464 16.29 3.28 26.07
CA SER A 464 17.52 3.80 26.66
C SER A 464 18.51 4.07 25.54
N SER A 465 18.77 5.35 25.27
CA SER A 465 19.90 5.76 24.45
C SER A 465 21.19 5.37 25.16
N SER A 466 21.81 4.27 24.77
CA SER A 466 23.18 3.97 25.15
C SER A 466 24.11 5.02 24.53
N ALA A 467 24.53 5.96 25.37
CA ALA A 467 25.55 6.93 25.08
C ALA A 467 26.84 6.19 24.68
N VAL A 468 27.25 6.31 23.43
CA VAL A 468 28.62 6.01 23.05
C VAL A 468 29.48 7.15 23.59
N ALA A 469 30.13 6.89 24.71
CA ALA A 469 31.15 7.76 25.28
C ALA A 469 32.33 7.82 24.30
N ALA A 470 32.62 9.01 23.82
CA ALA A 470 33.86 9.33 23.16
C ALA A 470 35.04 9.11 24.12
N LYS A 471 36.03 8.33 23.73
CA LYS A 471 37.39 8.40 24.25
C LYS A 471 38.31 8.76 23.11
N ALA A 472 38.95 9.91 23.31
CA ALA A 472 40.19 10.46 22.79
C ALA A 472 40.77 9.90 21.49
#